data_c9bc54c54ccf9d16c1e080a2a451a45a
#
_entry.id   c9bc54c54ccf9d16c1e080a2a451a45a
#
_cell.length_a   1.000
_cell.length_b   1.000
_cell.length_c   1.000
_cell.angle_alpha   90.00
_cell.angle_beta   90.00
_cell.angle_gamma   90.00
#
_symmetry.space_group_name_H-M   'P 1'
#
loop_
_entity.id
_entity.type
_entity.pdbx_description
1 polymer ?
#
loop_
_entity_poly.entity_id
_entity_poly.type
_entity_poly.pdbx_seq_one_letter_code
_entity_poly.pdbx_strand_id
1 'polypeptide(L)'
;MTSDQCLTGTDRVAEVATQLDASWYINVQGDEPFLDPAGLTQMIAAAQSANSDTHIINAYSPITSEDDFRSVTVPKVICSVDGRLMYASRAAIPTTKALQFVRANRQIGMYAF
;
A
#
# COMPACT_ATOMS: atom_id res chain seq x y z
N MET A 1 -4.11 -21.34 -10.38
CA MET A 1 -2.93 -20.51 -10.75
C MET A 1 -3.36 -19.48 -11.76
N THR A 2 -2.88 -18.23 -11.66
CA THR A 2 -3.16 -17.19 -12.64
C THR A 2 -2.33 -17.39 -13.92
N SER A 3 -2.80 -16.78 -15.02
CA SER A 3 -2.16 -16.83 -16.33
C SER A 3 -0.73 -16.26 -16.29
N ASP A 4 0.13 -16.75 -17.18
CA ASP A 4 1.46 -16.20 -17.45
C ASP A 4 1.40 -14.86 -18.24
N GLN A 5 0.22 -14.50 -18.77
CA GLN A 5 -0.02 -13.23 -19.45
C GLN A 5 -0.20 -12.04 -18.49
N CYS A 6 -0.39 -12.30 -17.19
CA CYS A 6 -0.48 -11.23 -16.18
C CYS A 6 0.88 -10.55 -15.99
N LEU A 7 0.98 -9.27 -16.32
CA LEU A 7 2.22 -8.50 -16.26
C LEU A 7 2.53 -8.01 -14.84
N THR A 8 1.50 -7.80 -14.00
CA THR A 8 1.63 -7.26 -12.64
C THR A 8 0.88 -8.10 -11.62
N GLY A 9 1.16 -7.86 -10.32
CA GLY A 9 0.36 -8.45 -9.24
C GLY A 9 -1.11 -8.04 -9.28
N THR A 10 -1.38 -6.81 -9.69
CA THR A 10 -2.76 -6.28 -9.84
C THR A 10 -3.52 -7.00 -10.96
N ASP A 11 -2.87 -7.31 -12.09
CA ASP A 11 -3.50 -8.09 -13.17
C ASP A 11 -3.90 -9.47 -12.68
N ARG A 12 -3.08 -10.09 -11.82
CA ARG A 12 -3.38 -11.39 -11.22
C ARG A 12 -4.60 -11.33 -10.29
N VAL A 13 -4.72 -10.27 -9.51
CA VAL A 13 -5.91 -10.05 -8.67
C VAL A 13 -7.14 -9.85 -9.54
N ALA A 14 -7.05 -9.07 -10.61
CA ALA A 14 -8.14 -8.86 -11.54
C ALA A 14 -8.58 -10.18 -12.21
N GLU A 15 -7.66 -11.04 -12.62
CA GLU A 15 -7.98 -12.37 -13.16
C GLU A 15 -8.72 -13.24 -12.12
N VAL A 16 -8.23 -13.25 -10.88
CA VAL A 16 -8.89 -14.01 -9.78
C VAL A 16 -10.28 -13.46 -9.49
N ALA A 17 -10.46 -12.14 -9.54
CA ALA A 17 -11.75 -11.49 -9.30
C ALA A 17 -12.83 -11.90 -10.32
N THR A 18 -12.45 -12.34 -11.52
CA THR A 18 -13.43 -12.89 -12.47
C THR A 18 -13.97 -14.27 -12.08
N GLN A 19 -13.32 -14.94 -11.14
CA GLN A 19 -13.63 -16.33 -10.75
C GLN A 19 -14.21 -16.43 -9.34
N LEU A 20 -14.06 -15.39 -8.53
CA LEU A 20 -14.51 -15.35 -7.14
C LEU A 20 -15.48 -14.18 -6.96
N ASP A 21 -16.61 -14.44 -6.33
CA ASP A 21 -17.56 -13.39 -5.95
C ASP A 21 -17.23 -12.91 -4.53
N ALA A 22 -16.65 -11.71 -4.45
CA ALA A 22 -16.30 -11.07 -3.19
C ALA A 22 -16.47 -9.56 -3.29
N SER A 23 -16.79 -8.91 -2.17
CA SER A 23 -16.90 -7.44 -2.10
C SER A 23 -15.55 -6.74 -2.11
N TRP A 24 -14.50 -7.41 -1.63
CA TRP A 24 -13.13 -6.91 -1.58
C TRP A 24 -12.12 -8.03 -1.84
N TYR A 25 -11.08 -7.73 -2.58
CA TYR A 25 -9.94 -8.61 -2.83
C TYR A 25 -8.71 -8.03 -2.15
N ILE A 26 -8.17 -8.73 -1.16
CA ILE A 26 -6.97 -8.28 -0.46
C ILE A 26 -5.76 -8.98 -1.10
N ASN A 27 -4.89 -8.17 -1.70
CA ASN A 27 -3.62 -8.59 -2.27
C ASN A 27 -2.50 -8.32 -1.26
N VAL A 28 -1.78 -9.38 -0.89
CA VAL A 28 -0.52 -9.31 -0.16
C VAL A 28 0.58 -9.73 -1.11
N GLN A 29 1.51 -8.82 -1.38
CA GLN A 29 2.61 -9.08 -2.31
C GLN A 29 3.63 -10.05 -1.69
N GLY A 30 4.22 -10.92 -2.52
CA GLY A 30 5.13 -11.96 -2.07
C GLY A 30 6.49 -11.46 -1.56
N ASP A 31 6.80 -10.18 -1.74
CA ASP A 31 7.97 -9.48 -1.21
C ASP A 31 7.77 -8.89 0.19
N GLU A 32 6.62 -9.17 0.82
CA GLU A 32 6.33 -8.85 2.23
C GLU A 32 6.33 -10.12 3.11
N PRO A 33 7.47 -10.85 3.23
CA PRO A 33 7.52 -12.15 3.93
C PRO A 33 7.32 -12.03 5.44
N PHE A 34 7.48 -10.82 6.00
CA PHE A 34 7.32 -10.54 7.43
C PHE A 34 6.07 -9.69 7.70
N LEU A 35 5.04 -9.83 6.86
CA LEU A 35 3.78 -9.12 7.09
C LEU A 35 3.22 -9.45 8.49
N ASP A 36 2.97 -8.40 9.26
CA ASP A 36 2.31 -8.54 10.56
C ASP A 36 0.83 -8.94 10.35
N PRO A 37 0.36 -10.07 10.90
CA PRO A 37 -1.04 -10.47 10.85
C PRO A 37 -2.01 -9.39 11.37
N ALA A 38 -1.57 -8.55 12.32
CA ALA A 38 -2.37 -7.42 12.79
C ALA A 38 -2.64 -6.40 11.68
N GLY A 39 -1.67 -6.17 10.77
CA GLY A 39 -1.84 -5.32 9.60
C GLY A 39 -2.93 -5.86 8.65
N LEU A 40 -2.97 -7.17 8.43
CA LEU A 40 -4.03 -7.80 7.64
C LEU A 40 -5.40 -7.63 8.28
N THR A 41 -5.50 -7.81 9.61
CA THR A 41 -6.74 -7.59 10.35
C THR A 41 -7.23 -6.14 10.21
N GLN A 42 -6.32 -5.17 10.28
CA GLN A 42 -6.65 -3.76 10.07
C GLN A 42 -7.12 -3.49 8.63
N MET A 43 -6.50 -4.11 7.63
CA MET A 43 -6.92 -3.98 6.23
C MET A 43 -8.33 -4.52 6.02
N ILE A 44 -8.65 -5.69 6.60
CA ILE A 44 -10.00 -6.28 6.54
C ILE A 44 -11.02 -5.34 7.18
N ALA A 45 -10.72 -4.82 8.37
CA ALA A 45 -11.61 -3.89 9.06
C ALA A 45 -11.82 -2.59 8.27
N ALA A 46 -10.76 -2.06 7.65
CA ALA A 46 -10.85 -0.88 6.79
C ALA A 46 -11.73 -1.14 5.56
N ALA A 47 -11.57 -2.30 4.91
CA ALA A 47 -12.39 -2.70 3.76
C ALA A 47 -13.87 -2.86 4.14
N GLN A 48 -14.16 -3.46 5.29
CA GLN A 48 -15.54 -3.63 5.79
C GLN A 48 -16.22 -2.31 6.17
N SER A 49 -15.45 -1.31 6.60
CA SER A 49 -15.96 0.02 6.99
C SER A 49 -15.87 1.06 5.87
N ALA A 50 -15.37 0.69 4.71
CA ALA A 50 -15.20 1.58 3.58
C ALA A 50 -16.57 2.07 3.05
N ASN A 51 -16.63 3.35 2.66
CA ASN A 51 -17.81 3.90 2.01
C ASN A 51 -17.83 3.52 0.51
N SER A 52 -18.96 3.79 -0.14
CA SER A 52 -19.19 3.46 -1.56
C SER A 52 -18.20 4.14 -2.53
N ASP A 53 -17.54 5.21 -2.11
CA ASP A 53 -16.60 5.98 -2.94
C ASP A 53 -15.15 5.48 -2.76
N THR A 54 -14.94 4.52 -1.86
CA THR A 54 -13.62 3.93 -1.61
C THR A 54 -13.48 2.68 -2.48
N HIS A 55 -12.62 2.74 -3.47
CA HIS A 55 -12.38 1.64 -4.40
C HIS A 55 -11.04 0.94 -4.19
N ILE A 56 -10.09 1.60 -3.55
CA ILE A 56 -8.76 1.05 -3.27
C ILE A 56 -8.33 1.47 -1.87
N ILE A 57 -7.81 0.51 -1.11
CA ILE A 57 -7.16 0.77 0.18
C ILE A 57 -5.72 0.29 0.07
N ASN A 58 -4.78 1.13 0.50
CA ASN A 58 -3.36 0.80 0.51
C ASN A 58 -2.79 0.92 1.92
N ALA A 59 -2.04 -0.08 2.36
CA ALA A 59 -1.37 -0.04 3.64
C ALA A 59 -0.10 0.82 3.60
N TYR A 60 0.17 1.49 4.69
CA TYR A 60 1.42 2.22 4.90
C TYR A 60 1.88 2.13 6.36
N SER A 61 3.17 2.38 6.59
CA SER A 61 3.74 2.48 7.93
C SER A 61 4.70 3.66 8.05
N PRO A 62 4.93 4.18 9.27
CA PRO A 62 5.96 5.21 9.47
C PRO A 62 7.35 4.71 9.07
N ILE A 63 8.14 5.60 8.49
CA ILE A 63 9.59 5.44 8.33
C ILE A 63 10.26 5.89 9.62
N THR A 64 11.18 5.08 10.13
CA THR A 64 11.87 5.34 11.41
C THR A 64 13.36 5.63 11.23
N SER A 65 13.91 5.43 10.04
CA SER A 65 15.33 5.67 9.74
C SER A 65 15.51 6.64 8.57
N GLU A 66 16.59 7.41 8.60
CA GLU A 66 16.97 8.29 7.49
C GLU A 66 17.41 7.49 6.25
N ASP A 67 18.02 6.33 6.45
CA ASP A 67 18.45 5.46 5.36
C ASP A 67 17.23 4.98 4.54
N ASP A 68 16.16 4.51 5.20
CA ASP A 68 14.92 4.15 4.54
C ASP A 68 14.26 5.35 3.86
N PHE A 69 14.30 6.52 4.51
CA PHE A 69 13.76 7.73 3.94
C PHE A 69 14.45 8.12 2.62
N ARG A 70 15.77 7.94 2.53
CA ARG A 70 16.55 8.27 1.32
C ARG A 70 16.59 7.14 0.30
N SER A 71 16.28 5.92 0.71
CA SER A 71 16.31 4.76 -0.17
C SER A 71 15.28 4.87 -1.29
N VAL A 72 15.72 4.71 -2.53
CA VAL A 72 14.84 4.64 -3.71
C VAL A 72 14.07 3.32 -3.83
N THR A 73 14.45 2.31 -3.03
CA THR A 73 13.71 1.03 -2.98
C THR A 73 12.50 1.10 -2.04
N VAL A 74 12.45 2.10 -1.16
CA VAL A 74 11.34 2.34 -0.23
C VAL A 74 10.41 3.41 -0.82
N PRO A 75 9.23 3.06 -1.34
CA PRO A 75 8.26 4.05 -1.82
C PRO A 75 7.69 4.84 -0.64
N LYS A 76 7.71 6.17 -0.75
CA LYS A 76 7.09 7.08 0.23
C LYS A 76 5.68 7.43 -0.20
N VAL A 77 4.79 7.60 0.77
CA VAL A 77 3.40 8.01 0.54
C VAL A 77 3.06 9.28 1.31
N ILE A 78 2.31 10.15 0.66
CA ILE A 78 1.74 11.35 1.25
C ILE A 78 0.23 11.17 1.28
N CYS A 79 -0.34 11.29 2.47
CA CYS A 79 -1.79 11.23 2.68
C CYS A 79 -2.31 12.57 3.22
N SER A 80 -3.54 12.88 2.90
CA SER A 80 -4.30 13.95 3.54
C SER A 80 -4.62 13.60 5.00
N VAL A 81 -5.15 14.56 5.75
CA VAL A 81 -5.47 14.38 7.18
C VAL A 81 -6.55 13.30 7.40
N ASP A 82 -7.44 13.14 6.45
CA ASP A 82 -8.51 12.12 6.43
C ASP A 82 -8.05 10.74 5.89
N GLY A 83 -6.73 10.59 5.63
CA GLY A 83 -6.14 9.32 5.19
C GLY A 83 -6.18 9.05 3.69
N ARG A 84 -6.69 9.98 2.87
CA ARG A 84 -6.71 9.82 1.42
C ARG A 84 -5.29 9.91 0.84
N LEU A 85 -4.89 8.91 0.04
CA LEU A 85 -3.61 8.94 -0.66
C LEU A 85 -3.59 10.08 -1.68
N MET A 86 -2.64 11.00 -1.53
CA MET A 86 -2.45 12.14 -2.43
C MET A 86 -1.32 11.89 -3.43
N TYR A 87 -0.24 11.27 -2.98
CA TYR A 87 0.95 11.08 -3.82
C TYR A 87 1.82 9.95 -3.29
N ALA A 88 2.42 9.19 -4.21
CA ALA A 88 3.43 8.19 -3.90
C ALA A 88 4.70 8.46 -4.74
N SER A 89 5.88 8.28 -4.15
CA SER A 89 7.16 8.53 -4.81
C SER A 89 8.29 7.73 -4.19
N ARG A 90 9.31 7.44 -4.99
CA ARG A 90 10.59 6.91 -4.50
C ARG A 90 11.55 8.01 -4.03
N ALA A 91 11.26 9.28 -4.32
CA ALA A 91 12.02 10.41 -3.80
C ALA A 91 11.90 10.52 -2.27
N ALA A 92 12.86 11.20 -1.63
CA ALA A 92 12.85 11.48 -0.20
C ALA A 92 11.83 12.59 0.11
N ILE A 93 10.58 12.22 0.31
CA ILE A 93 9.44 13.11 0.58
C ILE A 93 8.63 12.64 1.80
N PRO A 94 7.95 13.56 2.55
CA PRO A 94 8.15 15.03 2.53
C PRO A 94 9.49 15.41 3.14
N THR A 95 10.03 16.55 2.77
CA THR A 95 11.30 17.03 3.31
C THR A 95 11.20 18.49 3.71
N THR A 96 12.14 18.97 4.54
CA THR A 96 12.28 20.37 4.91
C THR A 96 13.10 21.14 3.88
N LYS A 97 13.15 22.48 4.00
CA LYS A 97 14.04 23.33 3.19
C LYS A 97 15.52 22.92 3.30
N ALA A 98 15.92 22.36 4.44
CA ALA A 98 17.27 21.86 4.69
C ALA A 98 17.45 20.37 4.27
N LEU A 99 16.48 19.80 3.54
CA LEU A 99 16.47 18.40 3.08
C LEU A 99 16.58 17.38 4.21
N GLN A 100 16.11 17.73 5.40
CA GLN A 100 16.15 16.85 6.58
C GLN A 100 14.96 15.92 6.62
N PHE A 101 15.19 14.69 7.07
CA PHE A 101 14.14 13.76 7.46
C PHE A 101 13.53 14.21 8.79
N VAL A 102 12.22 14.37 8.81
CA VAL A 102 11.45 14.66 10.03
C VAL A 102 10.41 13.59 10.26
N ARG A 103 9.58 13.32 9.26
CA ARG A 103 8.51 12.33 9.29
C ARG A 103 8.14 11.95 7.86
N ALA A 104 8.04 10.65 7.61
CA ALA A 104 7.53 10.12 6.35
C ALA A 104 6.84 8.79 6.58
N ASN A 105 6.02 8.38 5.63
CA ASN A 105 5.41 7.06 5.60
C ASN A 105 5.88 6.29 4.37
N ARG A 106 6.10 4.99 4.54
CA ARG A 106 6.39 4.07 3.44
C ARG A 106 5.14 3.29 3.05
N GLN A 107 5.00 3.01 1.78
CA GLN A 107 4.01 2.07 1.28
C GLN A 107 4.36 0.65 1.73
N ILE A 108 3.35 -0.13 2.05
CA ILE A 108 3.46 -1.58 2.27
C ILE A 108 2.81 -2.28 1.08
N GLY A 109 3.37 -3.40 0.64
CA GLY A 109 2.87 -4.21 -0.49
C GLY A 109 1.56 -4.94 -0.17
N MET A 110 0.60 -4.25 0.44
CA MET A 110 -0.72 -4.77 0.78
C MET A 110 -1.81 -3.79 0.34
N TYR A 111 -2.77 -4.31 -0.44
CA TYR A 111 -3.84 -3.53 -1.05
C TYR A 111 -5.17 -4.24 -0.91
N ALA A 112 -6.27 -3.49 -0.83
CA ALA A 112 -7.62 -3.99 -1.06
C ALA A 112 -8.26 -3.25 -2.24
N PHE A 113 -8.94 -4.01 -3.11
CA PHE A 113 -9.62 -3.54 -4.33
C PHE A 113 -11.08 -3.94 -4.31
#